data_0c36e22a5fc7bbeb7d1867561934e2dc
#
_entry.id   0c36e22a5fc7bbeb7d1867561934e2dc
#
_cell.length_a   1.000
_cell.length_b   1.000
_cell.length_c   1.000
_cell.angle_alpha   90.00
_cell.angle_beta   90.00
_cell.angle_gamma   90.00
#
_symmetry.space_group_name_H-M   'P 1'
#
loop_
_entity.id
_entity.type
_entity.pdbx_description
1 polymer ?
#
loop_
_entity_poly.entity_id
_entity_poly.type
_entity_poly.pdbx_seq_one_letter_code
_entity_poly.pdbx_strand_id
1 'polypeptide(L)'
;LSGEDDLTIATYEELLKDFPKKNDIYFTLVNLYLKQNQYDKALGAMDQIENVFGKSENVTATRYDILLRQNKPEEALKTLVDYNKEFSSPYVLTKLGDHSMAEYKDTAALAYYREALDLQSGYMPALLGESEVYRIRRNFPEFFKAVNLFIADEETEVQTKTQYLDMLVRRSDPRFIQNV
;
A
#
# COMPACT_ATOMS: atom_id res chain seq x y z
N LEU A 1 24.14 -14.74 12.88
CA LEU A 1 22.81 -14.42 12.28
C LEU A 1 22.87 -14.33 10.73
N SER A 2 23.91 -13.75 10.09
CA SER A 2 23.97 -13.67 8.61
C SER A 2 24.19 -15.04 7.94
N GLY A 3 25.05 -15.89 8.48
CA GLY A 3 25.36 -17.20 7.88
C GLY A 3 24.18 -18.18 7.87
N GLU A 4 23.27 -18.07 8.80
CA GLU A 4 22.06 -18.89 8.86
C GLU A 4 21.01 -18.45 7.82
N ASP A 5 20.86 -17.13 7.63
CA ASP A 5 20.02 -16.57 6.57
C ASP A 5 20.58 -16.92 5.17
N ASP A 6 21.93 -16.89 4.97
CA ASP A 6 22.56 -17.22 3.69
C ASP A 6 22.35 -18.71 3.33
N LEU A 7 22.46 -19.60 4.30
CA LEU A 7 22.20 -21.04 4.09
C LEU A 7 20.71 -21.26 3.78
N THR A 8 19.82 -20.55 4.45
CA THR A 8 18.38 -20.63 4.21
C THR A 8 18.03 -20.15 2.81
N ILE A 9 18.60 -19.03 2.36
CA ILE A 9 18.43 -18.52 1.00
C ILE A 9 18.89 -19.58 -0.02
N ALA A 10 20.11 -20.09 0.12
CA ALA A 10 20.64 -21.11 -0.80
C ALA A 10 19.74 -22.36 -0.86
N THR A 11 19.20 -22.78 0.29
CA THR A 11 18.28 -23.93 0.36
C THR A 11 16.98 -23.67 -0.40
N TYR A 12 16.38 -22.48 -0.24
CA TYR A 12 15.15 -22.12 -0.94
C TYR A 12 15.38 -21.89 -2.44
N GLU A 13 16.51 -21.29 -2.84
CA GLU A 13 16.88 -21.17 -4.25
C GLU A 13 17.02 -22.54 -4.94
N GLU A 14 17.60 -23.52 -4.24
CA GLU A 14 17.69 -24.89 -4.75
C GLU A 14 16.32 -25.56 -4.83
N LEU A 15 15.49 -25.39 -3.78
CA LEU A 15 14.17 -25.98 -3.72
C LEU A 15 13.26 -25.47 -4.86
N LEU A 16 13.41 -24.21 -5.27
CA LEU A 16 12.63 -23.65 -6.39
C LEU A 16 13.00 -24.23 -7.75
N LYS A 17 14.20 -24.81 -7.92
CA LYS A 17 14.55 -25.52 -9.15
C LYS A 17 13.70 -26.80 -9.33
N ASP A 18 13.44 -27.50 -8.21
CA ASP A 18 12.64 -28.71 -8.19
C ASP A 18 11.13 -28.41 -8.12
N PHE A 19 10.76 -27.31 -7.45
CA PHE A 19 9.38 -26.92 -7.17
C PHE A 19 9.06 -25.47 -7.59
N PRO A 20 9.14 -25.13 -8.89
CA PRO A 20 9.01 -23.75 -9.36
C PRO A 20 7.62 -23.13 -9.16
N LYS A 21 6.60 -23.93 -8.78
CA LYS A 21 5.22 -23.48 -8.54
C LYS A 21 4.89 -23.33 -7.05
N LYS A 22 5.89 -23.15 -6.18
CA LYS A 22 5.72 -22.91 -4.74
C LYS A 22 5.80 -21.42 -4.44
N ASN A 23 4.65 -20.72 -4.51
CA ASN A 23 4.56 -19.26 -4.35
C ASN A 23 5.07 -18.78 -2.98
N ASP A 24 4.80 -19.52 -1.92
CA ASP A 24 5.25 -19.26 -0.55
C ASP A 24 6.78 -19.19 -0.41
N ILE A 25 7.51 -20.03 -1.17
CA ILE A 25 8.98 -20.02 -1.17
C ILE A 25 9.52 -18.72 -1.78
N TYR A 26 8.94 -18.25 -2.87
CA TYR A 26 9.35 -16.97 -3.48
C TYR A 26 9.18 -15.80 -2.52
N PHE A 27 8.02 -15.68 -1.86
CA PHE A 27 7.80 -14.60 -0.89
C PHE A 27 8.72 -14.72 0.33
N THR A 28 9.04 -15.94 0.75
CA THR A 28 10.03 -16.16 1.81
C THR A 28 11.40 -15.66 1.37
N LEU A 29 11.86 -15.99 0.15
CA LEU A 29 13.11 -15.48 -0.41
C LEU A 29 13.11 -13.94 -0.52
N VAL A 30 12.01 -13.35 -1.00
CA VAL A 30 11.89 -11.89 -1.06
C VAL A 30 12.11 -11.27 0.31
N ASN A 31 11.47 -11.80 1.35
CA ASN A 31 11.62 -11.30 2.72
C ASN A 31 13.07 -11.46 3.23
N LEU A 32 13.73 -12.56 2.94
CA LEU A 32 15.13 -12.79 3.32
C LEU A 32 16.08 -11.83 2.58
N TYR A 33 15.87 -11.61 1.26
CA TYR A 33 16.64 -10.64 0.50
C TYR A 33 16.42 -9.21 1.03
N LEU A 34 15.19 -8.84 1.37
CA LEU A 34 14.88 -7.53 1.96
C LEU A 34 15.55 -7.33 3.32
N LYS A 35 15.59 -8.36 4.15
CA LYS A 35 16.29 -8.34 5.44
C LYS A 35 17.79 -8.08 5.28
N GLN A 36 18.38 -8.57 4.18
CA GLN A 36 19.79 -8.36 3.84
C GLN A 36 20.03 -7.13 2.94
N ASN A 37 19.00 -6.32 2.65
CA ASN A 37 19.06 -5.19 1.70
C ASN A 37 19.48 -5.58 0.27
N GLN A 38 19.24 -6.84 -0.12
CA GLN A 38 19.52 -7.35 -1.46
C GLN A 38 18.31 -7.07 -2.40
N TYR A 39 18.02 -5.81 -2.61
CA TYR A 39 16.81 -5.36 -3.32
C TYR A 39 16.72 -5.89 -4.76
N ASP A 40 17.84 -5.97 -5.48
CA ASP A 40 17.84 -6.47 -6.86
C ASP A 40 17.49 -7.95 -6.94
N LYS A 41 17.92 -8.76 -5.97
CA LYS A 41 17.51 -10.16 -5.87
C LYS A 41 16.02 -10.29 -5.50
N ALA A 42 15.55 -9.44 -4.59
CA ALA A 42 14.12 -9.39 -4.24
C ALA A 42 13.27 -9.06 -5.47
N LEU A 43 13.65 -8.07 -6.28
CA LEU A 43 12.98 -7.73 -7.54
C LEU A 43 13.05 -8.88 -8.56
N GLY A 44 14.20 -9.55 -8.69
CA GLY A 44 14.33 -10.74 -9.54
C GLY A 44 13.40 -11.89 -9.12
N ALA A 45 13.20 -12.10 -7.81
CA ALA A 45 12.22 -13.06 -7.32
C ALA A 45 10.77 -12.63 -7.64
N MET A 46 10.45 -11.32 -7.59
CA MET A 46 9.17 -10.80 -8.05
C MET A 46 8.94 -11.05 -9.55
N ASP A 47 9.96 -10.89 -10.39
CA ASP A 47 9.88 -11.20 -11.82
C ASP A 47 9.58 -12.70 -12.05
N GLN A 48 10.20 -13.58 -11.26
CA GLN A 48 9.91 -15.01 -11.34
C GLN A 48 8.48 -15.35 -10.91
N ILE A 49 7.97 -14.71 -9.86
CA ILE A 49 6.56 -14.87 -9.46
C ILE A 49 5.63 -14.46 -10.59
N GLU A 50 5.83 -13.29 -11.20
CA GLU A 50 5.01 -12.83 -12.31
C GLU A 50 5.08 -13.75 -13.53
N ASN A 51 6.26 -14.30 -13.84
CA ASN A 51 6.42 -15.24 -14.96
C ASN A 51 5.70 -16.58 -14.72
N VAL A 52 5.64 -17.06 -13.48
CA VAL A 52 5.04 -18.35 -13.13
C VAL A 52 3.55 -18.25 -12.85
N PHE A 53 3.11 -17.20 -12.16
CA PHE A 53 1.75 -17.05 -11.63
C PHE A 53 0.96 -15.92 -12.26
N GLY A 54 1.60 -15.07 -13.07
CA GLY A 54 1.01 -13.84 -13.61
C GLY A 54 1.11 -12.67 -12.65
N LYS A 55 0.69 -11.51 -13.13
CA LYS A 55 0.62 -10.29 -12.34
C LYS A 55 -0.44 -10.41 -11.26
N SER A 56 -0.15 -9.89 -10.07
CA SER A 56 -1.10 -9.80 -8.97
C SER A 56 -0.90 -8.50 -8.19
N GLU A 57 -1.94 -8.09 -7.50
CA GLU A 57 -1.94 -6.90 -6.63
C GLU A 57 -0.83 -6.98 -5.58
N ASN A 58 -0.69 -8.13 -4.91
CA ASN A 58 0.32 -8.34 -3.88
C ASN A 58 1.76 -8.21 -4.43
N VAL A 59 2.04 -8.81 -5.60
CA VAL A 59 3.35 -8.70 -6.26
C VAL A 59 3.63 -7.26 -6.66
N THR A 60 2.65 -6.57 -7.22
CA THR A 60 2.73 -5.16 -7.62
C THR A 60 3.02 -4.25 -6.41
N ALA A 61 2.29 -4.45 -5.32
CA ALA A 61 2.48 -3.71 -4.07
C ALA A 61 3.88 -3.93 -3.49
N THR A 62 4.32 -5.19 -3.42
CA THR A 62 5.64 -5.54 -2.90
C THR A 62 6.75 -4.94 -3.76
N ARG A 63 6.63 -5.00 -5.09
CA ARG A 63 7.57 -4.35 -6.03
C ARG A 63 7.62 -2.85 -5.82
N TYR A 64 6.48 -2.19 -5.68
CA TYR A 64 6.40 -0.76 -5.37
C TYR A 64 7.17 -0.41 -4.09
N ASP A 65 6.95 -1.15 -3.01
CA ASP A 65 7.63 -0.91 -1.73
C ASP A 65 9.15 -1.16 -1.81
N ILE A 66 9.60 -2.17 -2.57
CA ILE A 66 11.03 -2.43 -2.80
C ILE A 66 11.68 -1.27 -3.56
N LEU A 67 11.03 -0.79 -4.63
CA LEU A 67 11.55 0.32 -5.44
C LEU A 67 11.63 1.63 -4.63
N LEU A 68 10.67 1.90 -3.75
CA LEU A 68 10.76 3.03 -2.83
C LEU A 68 11.95 2.91 -1.88
N ARG A 69 12.23 1.72 -1.34
CA ARG A 69 13.40 1.48 -0.49
C ARG A 69 14.73 1.65 -1.24
N GLN A 70 14.73 1.41 -2.55
CA GLN A 70 15.88 1.70 -3.44
C GLN A 70 15.98 3.17 -3.83
N ASN A 71 15.10 4.04 -3.33
CA ASN A 71 15.00 5.45 -3.73
C ASN A 71 14.72 5.64 -5.22
N LYS A 72 13.83 4.79 -5.79
CA LYS A 72 13.39 4.81 -7.19
C LYS A 72 11.88 5.11 -7.29
N PRO A 73 11.43 6.30 -6.87
CA PRO A 73 9.98 6.59 -6.78
C PRO A 73 9.27 6.58 -8.14
N GLU A 74 9.95 7.01 -9.21
CA GLU A 74 9.36 7.02 -10.56
C GLU A 74 9.12 5.60 -11.10
N GLU A 75 10.06 4.67 -10.88
CA GLU A 75 9.89 3.27 -11.26
C GLU A 75 8.80 2.62 -10.41
N ALA A 76 8.73 2.93 -9.11
CA ALA A 76 7.69 2.47 -8.21
C ALA A 76 6.30 2.93 -8.70
N LEU A 77 6.15 4.22 -8.98
CA LEU A 77 4.89 4.77 -9.50
C LEU A 77 4.48 4.09 -10.82
N LYS A 78 5.44 3.90 -11.74
CA LYS A 78 5.18 3.21 -13.00
C LYS A 78 4.62 1.81 -12.79
N THR A 79 5.11 1.06 -11.81
CA THR A 79 4.62 -0.28 -11.47
C THR A 79 3.12 -0.26 -11.14
N LEU A 80 2.68 0.69 -10.30
CA LEU A 80 1.26 0.85 -9.95
C LEU A 80 0.42 1.26 -11.17
N VAL A 81 0.90 2.24 -11.94
CA VAL A 81 0.19 2.75 -13.12
C VAL A 81 0.00 1.65 -14.16
N ASP A 82 1.04 0.86 -14.43
CA ASP A 82 0.97 -0.21 -15.44
C ASP A 82 0.05 -1.35 -14.98
N TYR A 83 0.02 -1.66 -13.70
CA TYR A 83 -0.95 -2.62 -13.14
C TYR A 83 -2.38 -2.10 -13.28
N ASN A 84 -2.63 -0.85 -12.88
CA ASN A 84 -3.97 -0.27 -12.88
C ASN A 84 -4.58 -0.15 -14.28
N LYS A 85 -3.77 0.05 -15.32
CA LYS A 85 -4.24 0.04 -16.72
C LYS A 85 -4.84 -1.31 -17.13
N GLU A 86 -4.36 -2.41 -16.56
CA GLU A 86 -4.74 -3.76 -16.95
C GLU A 86 -5.81 -4.36 -16.03
N PHE A 87 -5.75 -4.08 -14.72
CA PHE A 87 -6.52 -4.81 -13.71
C PHE A 87 -7.45 -3.99 -12.83
N SER A 88 -7.35 -2.67 -12.80
CA SER A 88 -8.14 -1.76 -11.93
C SER A 88 -8.41 -2.32 -10.51
N SER A 89 -7.67 -1.89 -9.53
CA SER A 89 -7.77 -2.39 -8.15
C SER A 89 -7.99 -1.23 -7.16
N PRO A 90 -8.97 -1.32 -6.23
CA PRO A 90 -9.14 -0.32 -5.17
C PRO A 90 -7.87 -0.10 -4.35
N TYR A 91 -7.13 -1.18 -4.09
CA TYR A 91 -5.86 -1.11 -3.37
C TYR A 91 -4.80 -0.31 -4.15
N VAL A 92 -4.60 -0.64 -5.44
CA VAL A 92 -3.60 0.03 -6.29
C VAL A 92 -3.97 1.49 -6.51
N LEU A 93 -5.24 1.79 -6.76
CA LEU A 93 -5.75 3.16 -6.86
C LEU A 93 -5.51 3.96 -5.58
N THR A 94 -5.74 3.35 -4.41
CA THR A 94 -5.43 4.00 -3.13
C THR A 94 -3.94 4.30 -3.00
N LYS A 95 -3.06 3.36 -3.38
CA LYS A 95 -1.60 3.60 -3.41
C LYS A 95 -1.19 4.72 -4.36
N LEU A 96 -1.84 4.85 -5.53
CA LEU A 96 -1.65 5.98 -6.45
C LEU A 96 -2.11 7.31 -5.82
N GLY A 97 -3.21 7.28 -5.08
CA GLY A 97 -3.69 8.40 -4.27
C GLY A 97 -2.68 8.81 -3.19
N ASP A 98 -2.19 7.85 -2.41
CA ASP A 98 -1.18 8.08 -1.35
C ASP A 98 0.11 8.67 -1.93
N HIS A 99 0.56 8.14 -3.07
CA HIS A 99 1.73 8.68 -3.78
C HIS A 99 1.49 10.13 -4.22
N SER A 100 0.30 10.42 -4.78
CA SER A 100 -0.06 11.78 -5.19
C SER A 100 -0.12 12.74 -3.99
N MET A 101 -0.58 12.26 -2.82
CA MET A 101 -0.56 13.04 -1.57
C MET A 101 0.86 13.36 -1.12
N ALA A 102 1.77 12.39 -1.20
CA ALA A 102 3.18 12.60 -0.86
C ALA A 102 3.85 13.66 -1.75
N GLU A 103 3.37 13.79 -2.99
CA GLU A 103 3.83 14.82 -3.94
C GLU A 103 3.04 16.14 -3.87
N TYR A 104 2.17 16.32 -2.87
CA TYR A 104 1.29 17.50 -2.71
C TYR A 104 0.31 17.71 -3.89
N LYS A 105 -0.04 16.63 -4.60
CA LYS A 105 -1.00 16.64 -5.72
C LYS A 105 -2.39 16.21 -5.25
N ASP A 106 -2.96 16.96 -4.33
CA ASP A 106 -4.21 16.63 -3.63
C ASP A 106 -5.42 16.42 -4.57
N THR A 107 -5.46 17.10 -5.71
CA THR A 107 -6.52 16.91 -6.71
C THR A 107 -6.42 15.56 -7.42
N ALA A 108 -5.21 15.13 -7.77
CA ALA A 108 -4.98 13.82 -8.36
C ALA A 108 -5.24 12.71 -7.32
N ALA A 109 -4.80 12.90 -6.08
CA ALA A 109 -5.07 11.98 -4.99
C ALA A 109 -6.57 11.75 -4.79
N LEU A 110 -7.35 12.84 -4.73
CA LEU A 110 -8.81 12.76 -4.60
C LEU A 110 -9.46 11.99 -5.75
N ALA A 111 -8.97 12.16 -6.99
CA ALA A 111 -9.49 11.41 -8.13
C ALA A 111 -9.24 9.89 -7.98
N TYR A 112 -8.05 9.49 -7.58
CA TYR A 112 -7.71 8.08 -7.36
C TYR A 112 -8.50 7.46 -6.21
N TYR A 113 -8.67 8.15 -5.08
CA TYR A 113 -9.46 7.62 -3.96
C TYR A 113 -10.92 7.45 -4.34
N ARG A 114 -11.50 8.37 -5.11
CA ARG A 114 -12.88 8.24 -5.60
C ARG A 114 -13.03 7.10 -6.58
N GLU A 115 -12.10 6.94 -7.51
CA GLU A 115 -12.11 5.79 -8.43
C GLU A 115 -12.03 4.47 -7.65
N ALA A 116 -11.22 4.40 -6.58
CA ALA A 116 -11.17 3.24 -5.71
C ALA A 116 -12.53 2.98 -5.01
N LEU A 117 -13.20 4.04 -4.54
CA LEU A 117 -14.52 3.95 -3.91
C LEU A 117 -15.63 3.61 -4.91
N ASP A 118 -15.50 4.01 -6.17
CA ASP A 118 -16.42 3.62 -7.25
C ASP A 118 -16.31 2.13 -7.57
N LEU A 119 -15.10 1.55 -7.47
CA LEU A 119 -14.89 0.11 -7.64
C LEU A 119 -15.37 -0.70 -6.42
N GLN A 120 -15.13 -0.19 -5.23
CA GLN A 120 -15.53 -0.82 -3.97
C GLN A 120 -16.04 0.24 -3.01
N SER A 121 -17.37 0.38 -2.96
CA SER A 121 -18.03 1.28 -2.01
C SER A 121 -17.65 0.89 -0.57
N GLY A 122 -17.24 1.88 0.22
CA GLY A 122 -16.82 1.65 1.60
C GLY A 122 -15.40 1.10 1.77
N TYR A 123 -14.56 1.09 0.73
CA TYR A 123 -13.16 0.68 0.87
C TYR A 123 -12.42 1.64 1.82
N MET A 124 -12.19 1.19 3.05
CA MET A 124 -11.70 2.03 4.15
C MET A 124 -10.40 2.78 3.85
N PRO A 125 -9.35 2.16 3.25
CA PRO A 125 -8.14 2.90 2.94
C PRO A 125 -8.36 4.11 2.02
N ALA A 126 -9.22 3.97 1.00
CA ALA A 126 -9.54 5.07 0.10
C ALA A 126 -10.41 6.14 0.78
N LEU A 127 -11.37 5.73 1.62
CA LEU A 127 -12.21 6.65 2.39
C LEU A 127 -11.36 7.52 3.34
N LEU A 128 -10.40 6.92 4.03
CA LEU A 128 -9.47 7.65 4.89
C LEU A 128 -8.54 8.56 4.10
N GLY A 129 -8.06 8.13 2.93
CA GLY A 129 -7.27 8.96 2.02
C GLY A 129 -8.06 10.17 1.51
N GLU A 130 -9.32 9.96 1.09
CA GLU A 130 -10.23 11.04 0.67
C GLU A 130 -10.49 12.02 1.83
N SER A 131 -10.73 11.52 3.04
CA SER A 131 -10.93 12.35 4.22
C SER A 131 -9.74 13.27 4.50
N GLU A 132 -8.52 12.74 4.35
CA GLU A 132 -7.29 13.53 4.55
C GLU A 132 -7.15 14.67 3.52
N VAL A 133 -7.55 14.43 2.27
CA VAL A 133 -7.62 15.50 1.25
C VAL A 133 -8.60 16.59 1.68
N TYR A 134 -9.79 16.22 2.16
CA TYR A 134 -10.76 17.19 2.64
C TYR A 134 -10.26 17.98 3.86
N ARG A 135 -9.58 17.30 4.79
CA ARG A 135 -8.96 17.95 5.95
C ARG A 135 -7.94 19.01 5.53
N ILE A 136 -7.05 18.69 4.59
CA ILE A 136 -6.03 19.63 4.08
C ILE A 136 -6.69 20.83 3.37
N ARG A 137 -7.75 20.58 2.60
CA ARG A 137 -8.53 21.61 1.91
C ARG A 137 -9.46 22.39 2.84
N ARG A 138 -9.49 22.07 4.14
CA ARG A 138 -10.41 22.64 5.13
C ARG A 138 -11.91 22.46 4.76
N ASN A 139 -12.22 21.45 3.99
CA ASN A 139 -13.60 21.04 3.71
C ASN A 139 -14.10 20.13 4.81
N PHE A 140 -14.35 20.70 5.98
CA PHE A 140 -14.71 19.96 7.19
C PHE A 140 -16.04 19.18 7.08
N PRO A 141 -17.09 19.67 6.39
CA PRO A 141 -18.32 18.87 6.22
C PRO A 141 -18.05 17.50 5.57
N GLU A 142 -17.31 17.45 4.45
CA GLU A 142 -16.99 16.19 3.78
C GLU A 142 -15.97 15.36 4.57
N PHE A 143 -15.02 16.01 5.25
CA PHE A 143 -14.11 15.32 6.17
C PHE A 143 -14.86 14.56 7.25
N PHE A 144 -15.78 15.23 7.99
CA PHE A 144 -16.53 14.58 9.06
C PHE A 144 -17.48 13.50 8.54
N LYS A 145 -18.05 13.69 7.35
CA LYS A 145 -18.86 12.65 6.71
C LYS A 145 -18.06 11.37 6.49
N ALA A 146 -16.83 11.47 5.93
CA ALA A 146 -15.96 10.32 5.72
C ALA A 146 -15.51 9.69 7.05
N VAL A 147 -15.14 10.50 8.05
CA VAL A 147 -14.77 10.01 9.39
C VAL A 147 -15.93 9.29 10.06
N ASN A 148 -17.16 9.81 9.96
CA ASN A 148 -18.35 9.16 10.54
C ASN A 148 -18.61 7.80 9.88
N LEU A 149 -18.41 7.66 8.56
CA LEU A 149 -18.53 6.38 7.88
C LEU A 149 -17.47 5.37 8.41
N PHE A 150 -16.22 5.82 8.60
CA PHE A 150 -15.18 4.98 9.19
C PHE A 150 -15.50 4.55 10.63
N ILE A 151 -16.02 5.45 11.46
CA ILE A 151 -16.37 5.13 12.85
C ILE A 151 -17.57 4.17 12.91
N ALA A 152 -18.55 4.32 12.00
CA ALA A 152 -19.74 3.49 11.93
C ALA A 152 -19.48 2.10 11.32
N ASP A 153 -18.36 1.88 10.65
CA ASP A 153 -18.03 0.60 10.04
C ASP A 153 -17.88 -0.51 11.09
N GLU A 154 -18.71 -1.54 11.02
CA GLU A 154 -18.72 -2.62 12.01
C GLU A 154 -17.53 -3.60 11.85
N GLU A 155 -16.93 -3.67 10.66
CA GLU A 155 -15.81 -4.58 10.38
C GLU A 155 -14.47 -4.03 10.89
N THR A 156 -14.36 -2.72 11.06
CA THR A 156 -13.14 -2.10 11.57
C THR A 156 -13.03 -2.25 13.09
N GLU A 157 -11.91 -2.80 13.56
CA GLU A 157 -11.64 -3.00 14.99
C GLU A 157 -11.68 -1.68 15.77
N VAL A 158 -12.24 -1.71 16.97
CA VAL A 158 -12.33 -0.56 17.88
C VAL A 158 -10.96 0.06 18.17
N GLN A 159 -9.93 -0.76 18.30
CA GLN A 159 -8.55 -0.28 18.52
C GLN A 159 -8.06 0.58 17.33
N THR A 160 -8.32 0.18 16.10
CA THR A 160 -7.95 0.93 14.88
C THR A 160 -8.69 2.27 14.84
N LYS A 161 -9.99 2.29 15.14
CA LYS A 161 -10.79 3.52 15.25
C LYS A 161 -10.23 4.47 16.29
N THR A 162 -9.91 3.94 17.49
CA THR A 162 -9.36 4.73 18.58
C THR A 162 -8.00 5.33 18.22
N GLN A 163 -7.11 4.55 17.60
CA GLN A 163 -5.80 5.03 17.13
C GLN A 163 -5.93 6.14 16.09
N TYR A 164 -6.89 6.00 15.15
CA TYR A 164 -7.15 7.02 14.15
C TYR A 164 -7.67 8.32 14.77
N LEU A 165 -8.63 8.23 15.70
CA LEU A 165 -9.15 9.41 16.42
C LEU A 165 -8.07 10.09 17.25
N ASP A 166 -7.23 9.34 17.97
CA ASP A 166 -6.08 9.86 18.72
C ASP A 166 -5.10 10.61 17.81
N MET A 167 -4.84 10.05 16.62
CA MET A 167 -3.99 10.70 15.64
C MET A 167 -4.60 12.03 15.16
N LEU A 168 -5.90 12.06 14.87
CA LEU A 168 -6.60 13.27 14.48
C LEU A 168 -6.53 14.35 15.57
N VAL A 169 -6.79 14.00 16.82
CA VAL A 169 -6.73 14.91 17.97
C VAL A 169 -5.32 15.50 18.13
N ARG A 170 -4.28 14.65 18.05
CA ARG A 170 -2.87 15.10 18.19
C ARG A 170 -2.39 15.98 17.07
N ARG A 171 -2.94 15.83 15.84
CA ARG A 171 -2.58 16.63 14.66
C ARG A 171 -3.44 17.87 14.48
N SER A 172 -4.52 17.98 15.25
CA SER A 172 -5.49 19.05 15.07
C SER A 172 -5.04 20.35 15.78
N ASP A 173 -5.19 21.47 15.09
CA ASP A 173 -5.15 22.81 15.70
C ASP A 173 -6.21 22.84 16.82
N PRO A 174 -5.91 23.41 18.00
CA PRO A 174 -6.90 23.57 19.07
C PRO A 174 -8.23 24.19 18.62
N ARG A 175 -8.21 25.02 17.59
CA ARG A 175 -9.42 25.58 16.95
C ARG A 175 -10.26 24.57 16.19
N PHE A 176 -9.68 23.45 15.77
CA PHE A 176 -10.42 22.34 15.15
C PHE A 176 -11.26 21.58 16.18
N ILE A 177 -10.72 21.39 17.40
CA ILE A 177 -11.39 20.66 18.47
C ILE A 177 -12.59 21.44 19.04
N GLN A 178 -12.59 22.77 18.91
CA GLN A 178 -13.71 23.61 19.39
C GLN A 178 -14.95 23.56 18.48
N ASN A 179 -14.86 22.98 17.29
CA ASN A 179 -15.95 22.87 16.31
C ASN A 179 -16.48 21.43 16.14
N VAL A 180 -16.07 20.53 17.01
CA VAL A 180 -16.53 19.14 17.12
C VAL A 180 -17.39 19.00 18.38
#